data_e0870f45b660f09bd6b4e42efe90d835
#
_entry.id   e0870f45b660f09bd6b4e42efe90d835
#
_cell.length_a   1.000
_cell.length_b   1.000
_cell.length_c   1.000
_cell.angle_alpha   90.00
_cell.angle_beta   90.00
_cell.angle_gamma   90.00
#
_symmetry.space_group_name_H-M   'P 1'
#
loop_
_entity.id
_entity.type
_entity.pdbx_description
1 polymer ?
#
loop_
_entity_poly.entity_id
_entity_poly.type
_entity_poly.pdbx_seq_one_letter_code
_entity_poly.pdbx_strand_id
1 'polypeptide(L)'
;ENKFDEFLMAYRYSASLVAPDSYIRYYLDSKMLRYYTKFFARKIRRSKDDIWRNERFKAMGEILKNIHPRLLNKSSRYSKKMIKAGLNGDLELAKKTVSRHLAKIKFKKILKNKNEMNKYLYRHKYINKPLEENTVMFETFMGKSYADSPKYIYEYLAKNYPGKYKFIWVLNDPKEKLPYEGKIVKRFTREYAYYLGVSKYFVFNIRQPLWFRKREEQVFLETWHGTPLKRLAFDQEEVTAASPTYKAQFYRQKQEWDYLIAPNKFSSDIFKSCFMYDGNMLETGYPRNDLLSLPNRDAIALELKKKLGIPLDKKTILYAPTWRDDEYYGNGKYKFKLKLDLDLLKQQLGDEYVVLLRTHHYIADALDVTGLEEFAYNLSKYDDITEIYLISDICITDYSSVFFDYANLKRPMLFYTYDLDKYRDVLRGFYIDMETELPGPLVYTTEEVIDKIKNLNSLNQEYQQRYEQFYERFCSWEDGNAAMRVVEAVFK
;
A
#
# COMPACT_ATOMS: atom_id res chain seq x y z
N GLU A 1 1.92 6.15 33.76
CA GLU A 1 1.24 6.19 35.07
C GLU A 1 1.43 7.52 35.78
N ASN A 2 2.62 8.12 35.80
CA ASN A 2 2.92 9.36 36.51
C ASN A 2 2.13 10.60 36.01
N LYS A 3 1.83 10.71 34.72
CA LYS A 3 1.14 11.89 34.16
C LYS A 3 -0.24 12.20 34.73
N PHE A 4 -0.94 11.22 35.29
CA PHE A 4 -2.26 11.47 35.91
C PHE A 4 -2.07 12.14 37.29
N ASP A 5 -1.20 11.60 38.09
CA ASP A 5 -0.95 12.09 39.45
C ASP A 5 -0.30 13.48 39.43
N GLU A 6 0.66 13.69 38.49
CA GLU A 6 1.24 15.00 38.23
C GLU A 6 0.20 16.05 37.84
N PHE A 7 -0.73 15.69 36.93
CA PHE A 7 -1.83 16.58 36.56
C PHE A 7 -2.75 16.93 37.71
N LEU A 8 -3.07 15.96 38.59
CA LEU A 8 -3.87 16.22 39.80
C LEU A 8 -3.14 17.11 40.80
N MET A 9 -1.85 16.88 41.02
CA MET A 9 -1.02 17.71 41.89
C MET A 9 -0.95 19.15 41.37
N ALA A 10 -0.64 19.35 40.09
CA ALA A 10 -0.63 20.67 39.49
C ALA A 10 -1.98 21.41 39.62
N TYR A 11 -3.07 20.69 39.35
CA TYR A 11 -4.41 21.27 39.53
C TYR A 11 -4.68 21.67 40.98
N ARG A 12 -4.43 20.78 41.97
CA ARG A 12 -4.64 21.07 43.39
C ARG A 12 -3.84 22.27 43.85
N TYR A 13 -2.58 22.32 43.47
CA TYR A 13 -1.71 23.44 43.80
C TYR A 13 -2.24 24.75 43.18
N SER A 14 -2.52 24.77 41.87
CA SER A 14 -3.07 25.97 41.22
C SER A 14 -4.42 26.41 41.80
N ALA A 15 -5.27 25.45 42.15
CA ALA A 15 -6.58 25.74 42.74
C ALA A 15 -6.51 26.29 44.19
N SER A 16 -5.43 25.96 44.95
CA SER A 16 -5.23 26.49 46.30
C SER A 16 -4.75 27.95 46.31
N LEU A 17 -4.20 28.41 45.18
CA LEU A 17 -3.67 29.80 45.07
C LEU A 17 -4.75 30.84 44.66
N VAL A 18 -5.98 30.41 44.40
CA VAL A 18 -7.04 31.29 43.87
C VAL A 18 -8.33 31.16 44.67
N ALA A 19 -9.06 32.26 44.80
CA ALA A 19 -10.34 32.27 45.50
C ALA A 19 -11.35 31.33 44.81
N PRO A 20 -12.19 30.58 45.58
CA PRO A 20 -13.12 29.57 45.01
C PRO A 20 -14.16 30.11 44.02
N ASP A 21 -14.54 31.35 44.14
CA ASP A 21 -15.52 32.05 43.33
C ASP A 21 -14.94 32.87 42.19
N SER A 22 -13.61 32.93 42.09
CA SER A 22 -12.89 33.71 41.08
C SER A 22 -13.08 33.18 39.64
N TYR A 23 -12.91 34.04 38.68
CA TYR A 23 -12.90 33.67 37.27
C TYR A 23 -11.76 32.67 36.94
N ILE A 24 -10.61 32.84 37.57
CA ILE A 24 -9.47 31.94 37.41
C ILE A 24 -9.84 30.53 37.93
N ARG A 25 -10.47 30.46 39.07
CA ARG A 25 -10.94 29.18 39.63
C ARG A 25 -11.96 28.53 38.67
N TYR A 26 -12.93 29.29 38.17
CA TYR A 26 -13.88 28.81 37.17
C TYR A 26 -13.19 28.22 35.95
N TYR A 27 -12.14 28.88 35.43
CA TYR A 27 -11.36 28.39 34.30
C TYR A 27 -10.61 27.09 34.59
N LEU A 28 -9.89 27.01 35.75
CA LEU A 28 -9.17 25.81 36.17
C LEU A 28 -10.16 24.64 36.32
N ASP A 29 -11.25 24.84 36.99
CA ASP A 29 -12.27 23.81 37.20
C ASP A 29 -12.92 23.35 35.88
N SER A 30 -13.10 24.25 34.92
CA SER A 30 -13.59 23.89 33.60
C SER A 30 -12.63 22.95 32.85
N LYS A 31 -11.32 23.18 32.98
CA LYS A 31 -10.27 22.29 32.42
C LYS A 31 -10.25 20.94 33.10
N MET A 32 -10.36 20.91 34.45
CA MET A 32 -10.44 19.69 35.23
C MET A 32 -11.70 18.88 34.88
N LEU A 33 -12.86 19.52 34.77
CA LEU A 33 -14.10 18.85 34.40
C LEU A 33 -14.03 18.28 32.98
N ARG A 34 -13.39 19.00 32.03
CA ARG A 34 -13.12 18.51 30.71
C ARG A 34 -12.17 17.30 30.71
N TYR A 35 -11.12 17.33 31.54
CA TYR A 35 -10.23 16.21 31.71
C TYR A 35 -10.98 14.99 32.24
N TYR A 36 -11.73 15.15 33.35
CA TYR A 36 -12.54 14.08 33.94
C TYR A 36 -13.51 13.44 32.93
N THR A 37 -14.29 14.25 32.25
CA THR A 37 -15.36 13.75 31.37
C THR A 37 -14.88 13.23 30.02
N LYS A 38 -13.71 13.64 29.51
CA LYS A 38 -13.19 13.24 28.20
C LYS A 38 -12.03 12.24 28.28
N PHE A 39 -10.99 12.58 29.02
CA PHE A 39 -9.74 11.79 29.01
C PHE A 39 -9.80 10.70 30.09
N PHE A 40 -10.01 11.08 31.34
CA PHE A 40 -10.06 10.16 32.46
C PHE A 40 -11.19 9.13 32.28
N ALA A 41 -12.40 9.56 31.90
CA ALA A 41 -13.53 8.67 31.62
C ALA A 41 -13.20 7.54 30.63
N ARG A 42 -12.41 7.83 29.57
CA ARG A 42 -11.98 6.81 28.64
C ARG A 42 -10.95 5.87 29.26
N LYS A 43 -10.04 6.39 30.06
CA LYS A 43 -8.98 5.62 30.72
C LYS A 43 -9.56 4.65 31.77
N ILE A 44 -10.47 5.09 32.63
CA ILE A 44 -11.14 4.20 33.59
C ILE A 44 -11.94 3.08 32.93
N ARG A 45 -12.52 3.32 31.76
CA ARG A 45 -13.22 2.29 31.00
C ARG A 45 -12.27 1.24 30.40
N ARG A 46 -11.06 1.64 29.98
CA ARG A 46 -10.11 0.78 29.24
C ARG A 46 -9.12 0.05 30.14
N SER A 47 -8.81 0.62 31.32
CA SER A 47 -7.85 0.02 32.21
C SER A 47 -8.32 -1.35 32.70
N LYS A 48 -7.40 -2.31 32.76
CA LYS A 48 -7.60 -3.64 33.37
C LYS A 48 -7.14 -3.67 34.83
N ASP A 49 -6.42 -2.63 35.27
CA ASP A 49 -5.95 -2.50 36.64
C ASP A 49 -7.08 -1.92 37.53
N ASP A 50 -7.65 -2.78 38.35
CA ASP A 50 -8.76 -2.44 39.22
C ASP A 50 -8.32 -1.56 40.39
N ILE A 51 -7.13 -1.76 40.93
CA ILE A 51 -6.59 -0.95 42.04
C ILE A 51 -6.39 0.47 41.56
N TRP A 52 -5.67 0.64 40.48
CA TRP A 52 -5.44 1.93 39.81
C TRP A 52 -6.74 2.68 39.52
N ARG A 53 -7.77 1.97 39.03
CA ARG A 53 -9.06 2.58 38.68
C ARG A 53 -9.79 3.10 39.89
N ASN A 54 -9.89 2.27 40.94
CA ASN A 54 -10.64 2.61 42.14
C ASN A 54 -10.00 3.79 42.89
N GLU A 55 -8.70 3.76 43.11
CA GLU A 55 -7.97 4.85 43.78
C GLU A 55 -8.10 6.18 43.06
N ARG A 56 -7.84 6.21 41.74
CA ARG A 56 -7.90 7.43 40.94
C ARG A 56 -9.33 7.94 40.75
N PHE A 57 -10.31 7.05 40.69
CA PHE A 57 -11.71 7.44 40.63
C PHE A 57 -12.16 8.10 41.94
N LYS A 58 -11.75 7.56 43.09
CA LYS A 58 -11.98 8.15 44.40
C LYS A 58 -11.31 9.52 44.53
N ALA A 59 -10.03 9.63 44.16
CA ALA A 59 -9.28 10.89 44.15
C ALA A 59 -9.94 11.96 43.25
N MET A 60 -10.51 11.57 42.14
CA MET A 60 -11.25 12.47 41.26
C MET A 60 -12.59 12.88 41.88
N GLY A 61 -13.26 11.99 42.58
CA GLY A 61 -14.50 12.28 43.33
C GLY A 61 -14.31 13.41 44.36
N GLU A 62 -13.19 13.37 45.11
CA GLU A 62 -12.84 14.44 46.05
C GLU A 62 -12.63 15.81 45.38
N ILE A 63 -12.02 15.81 44.20
CA ILE A 63 -11.87 17.06 43.44
C ILE A 63 -13.21 17.60 42.98
N LEU A 64 -14.11 16.71 42.52
CA LEU A 64 -15.43 17.11 42.03
C LEU A 64 -16.31 17.78 43.10
N LYS A 65 -16.11 17.48 44.38
CA LYS A 65 -16.81 18.14 45.51
C LYS A 65 -16.53 19.64 45.58
N ASN A 66 -15.36 20.07 45.10
CA ASN A 66 -14.87 21.44 45.21
C ASN A 66 -14.90 22.19 43.86
N ILE A 67 -15.56 21.65 42.86
CA ILE A 67 -15.70 22.29 41.54
C ILE A 67 -16.68 23.44 41.60
N HIS A 68 -16.36 24.56 40.96
CA HIS A 68 -17.17 25.77 40.90
C HIS A 68 -18.63 25.50 40.50
N PRO A 69 -19.64 25.90 41.32
CA PRO A 69 -21.06 25.49 41.15
C PRO A 69 -21.67 25.83 39.82
N ARG A 70 -21.29 26.97 39.19
CA ARG A 70 -21.79 27.39 37.85
C ARG A 70 -21.46 26.36 36.77
N LEU A 71 -20.36 25.61 36.89
CA LEU A 71 -19.99 24.56 35.94
C LEU A 71 -20.90 23.34 36.04
N LEU A 72 -21.34 22.98 37.23
CA LEU A 72 -22.27 21.88 37.45
C LEU A 72 -23.61 22.14 36.76
N ASN A 73 -24.12 23.38 36.87
CA ASN A 73 -25.39 23.79 36.26
C ASN A 73 -25.34 23.86 34.73
N LYS A 74 -24.25 24.36 34.13
CA LYS A 74 -24.06 24.50 32.70
C LYS A 74 -23.60 23.22 32.01
N SER A 75 -23.36 22.14 32.73
CA SER A 75 -22.84 20.87 32.19
C SER A 75 -23.85 20.14 31.33
N SER A 76 -23.34 19.44 30.28
CA SER A 76 -24.17 18.57 29.44
C SER A 76 -24.80 17.42 30.24
N ARG A 77 -25.88 16.83 29.72
CA ARG A 77 -26.53 15.66 30.35
C ARG A 77 -25.57 14.51 30.62
N TYR A 78 -24.60 14.29 29.75
CA TYR A 78 -23.52 13.31 29.92
C TYR A 78 -22.60 13.71 31.08
N SER A 79 -22.11 14.95 31.12
CA SER A 79 -21.22 15.46 32.17
C SER A 79 -21.90 15.42 33.53
N LYS A 80 -23.18 15.81 33.60
CA LYS A 80 -23.96 15.74 34.86
C LYS A 80 -24.02 14.31 35.46
N LYS A 81 -24.23 13.29 34.58
CA LYS A 81 -24.23 11.90 35.00
C LYS A 81 -22.84 11.42 35.44
N MET A 82 -21.78 11.84 34.74
CA MET A 82 -20.41 11.53 35.14
C MET A 82 -20.04 12.16 36.49
N ILE A 83 -20.39 13.44 36.68
CA ILE A 83 -20.18 14.16 37.94
C ILE A 83 -20.90 13.45 39.08
N LYS A 84 -22.19 13.11 38.91
CA LYS A 84 -22.96 12.37 39.91
C LYS A 84 -22.28 11.04 40.28
N ALA A 85 -21.80 10.30 39.28
CA ALA A 85 -21.08 9.04 39.54
C ALA A 85 -19.79 9.28 40.34
N GLY A 86 -19.01 10.31 40.02
CA GLY A 86 -17.78 10.66 40.71
C GLY A 86 -18.04 11.10 42.18
N LEU A 87 -19.03 11.98 42.39
CA LEU A 87 -19.40 12.45 43.72
C LEU A 87 -19.87 11.29 44.65
N ASN A 88 -20.59 10.32 44.10
CA ASN A 88 -21.09 9.16 44.82
C ASN A 88 -20.08 8.00 44.93
N GLY A 89 -18.90 8.11 44.33
CA GLY A 89 -17.92 7.03 44.24
C GLY A 89 -18.36 5.82 43.40
N ASP A 90 -19.41 5.98 42.56
CA ASP A 90 -20.02 4.91 41.77
C ASP A 90 -19.27 4.73 40.43
N LEU A 91 -18.21 3.92 40.50
CA LEU A 91 -17.36 3.61 39.32
C LEU A 91 -18.13 2.85 38.25
N GLU A 92 -19.05 1.97 38.60
CA GLU A 92 -19.81 1.19 37.62
C GLU A 92 -20.80 2.07 36.85
N LEU A 93 -21.47 3.01 37.54
CA LEU A 93 -22.28 4.03 36.86
C LEU A 93 -21.45 4.90 35.92
N ALA A 94 -20.21 5.27 36.29
CA ALA A 94 -19.29 6.01 35.45
C ALA A 94 -18.90 5.21 34.19
N LYS A 95 -18.49 3.95 34.34
CA LYS A 95 -18.17 3.04 33.21
C LYS A 95 -19.36 2.87 32.27
N LYS A 96 -20.54 2.62 32.78
CA LYS A 96 -21.79 2.48 32.01
C LYS A 96 -22.16 3.78 31.28
N THR A 97 -21.99 4.92 31.94
CA THR A 97 -22.29 6.25 31.36
C THR A 97 -21.33 6.59 30.23
N VAL A 98 -20.02 6.39 30.42
CA VAL A 98 -19.03 6.65 29.36
C VAL A 98 -19.19 5.68 28.18
N SER A 99 -19.46 4.41 28.45
CA SER A 99 -19.68 3.39 27.41
C SER A 99 -20.89 3.75 26.53
N ARG A 100 -22.01 4.13 27.13
CA ARG A 100 -23.20 4.59 26.38
C ARG A 100 -22.96 5.88 25.59
N HIS A 101 -22.21 6.81 26.17
CA HIS A 101 -21.86 8.06 25.48
C HIS A 101 -20.99 7.82 24.26
N LEU A 102 -19.95 6.98 24.39
CA LEU A 102 -19.07 6.62 23.27
C LEU A 102 -19.81 5.81 22.21
N ALA A 103 -20.72 4.91 22.59
CA ALA A 103 -21.58 4.20 21.65
C ALA A 103 -22.45 5.15 20.82
N LYS A 104 -23.05 6.18 21.48
CA LYS A 104 -23.83 7.21 20.78
C LYS A 104 -22.98 8.04 19.81
N ILE A 105 -21.76 8.43 20.21
CA ILE A 105 -20.84 9.16 19.33
C ILE A 105 -20.47 8.29 18.13
N LYS A 106 -20.13 7.01 18.35
CA LYS A 106 -19.82 6.04 17.30
C LYS A 106 -21.00 5.88 16.34
N PHE A 107 -22.21 5.71 16.87
CA PHE A 107 -23.42 5.57 16.07
C PHE A 107 -23.69 6.82 15.22
N LYS A 108 -23.59 8.02 15.82
CA LYS A 108 -23.72 9.28 15.07
C LYS A 108 -22.66 9.43 13.96
N LYS A 109 -21.42 8.98 14.22
CA LYS A 109 -20.34 8.96 13.20
C LYS A 109 -20.70 8.02 12.06
N ILE A 110 -21.22 6.82 12.39
CA ILE A 110 -21.66 5.83 11.39
C ILE A 110 -22.74 6.42 10.50
N LEU A 111 -23.77 7.05 11.07
CA LEU A 111 -24.87 7.64 10.31
C LEU A 111 -24.45 8.81 9.41
N LYS A 112 -23.45 9.59 9.83
CA LYS A 112 -22.97 10.77 9.09
C LYS A 112 -21.90 10.48 8.03
N ASN A 113 -21.26 9.33 8.11
CA ASN A 113 -20.14 8.99 7.23
C ASN A 113 -20.41 7.69 6.49
N LYS A 114 -20.58 7.77 5.16
CA LYS A 114 -20.86 6.62 4.30
C LYS A 114 -19.83 5.49 4.48
N ASN A 115 -18.53 5.83 4.60
CA ASN A 115 -17.49 4.81 4.80
C ASN A 115 -17.63 4.09 6.14
N GLU A 116 -17.93 4.80 7.22
CA GLU A 116 -18.16 4.17 8.53
C GLU A 116 -19.43 3.31 8.52
N MET A 117 -20.47 3.73 7.80
CA MET A 117 -21.67 2.92 7.58
C MET A 117 -21.34 1.64 6.80
N ASN A 118 -20.57 1.72 5.72
CA ASN A 118 -20.18 0.56 4.92
C ASN A 118 -19.32 -0.44 5.74
N LYS A 119 -18.38 0.05 6.56
CA LYS A 119 -17.64 -0.78 7.52
C LYS A 119 -18.56 -1.46 8.55
N TYR A 120 -19.55 -0.73 9.03
CA TYR A 120 -20.54 -1.29 9.98
C TYR A 120 -21.37 -2.39 9.31
N LEU A 121 -21.89 -2.14 8.09
CA LEU A 121 -22.65 -3.12 7.30
C LEU A 121 -21.81 -4.37 7.00
N TYR A 122 -20.53 -4.19 6.62
CA TYR A 122 -19.62 -5.30 6.42
C TYR A 122 -19.55 -6.18 7.67
N ARG A 123 -19.20 -5.59 8.84
CA ARG A 123 -18.94 -6.31 10.09
C ARG A 123 -20.17 -6.96 10.74
N HIS A 124 -21.36 -6.41 10.51
CA HIS A 124 -22.56 -6.81 11.23
C HIS A 124 -23.67 -7.38 10.36
N LYS A 125 -23.58 -7.22 9.03
CA LYS A 125 -24.60 -7.68 8.11
C LYS A 125 -24.03 -8.59 7.02
N TYR A 126 -23.03 -8.11 6.27
CA TYR A 126 -22.60 -8.81 5.06
C TYR A 126 -21.74 -10.03 5.37
N ILE A 127 -20.88 -9.97 6.38
CA ILE A 127 -20.08 -11.12 6.82
C ILE A 127 -20.92 -12.31 7.35
N ASN A 128 -22.19 -12.07 7.69
CA ASN A 128 -23.12 -13.10 8.15
C ASN A 128 -24.06 -13.61 7.05
N LYS A 129 -23.91 -13.15 5.81
CA LYS A 129 -24.66 -13.69 4.66
C LYS A 129 -24.02 -14.98 4.18
N PRO A 130 -24.78 -15.87 3.49
CA PRO A 130 -24.18 -17.00 2.78
C PRO A 130 -23.07 -16.53 1.85
N LEU A 131 -22.01 -17.35 1.70
CA LEU A 131 -20.98 -17.11 0.70
C LEU A 131 -21.55 -17.31 -0.70
N GLU A 132 -21.09 -16.51 -1.62
CA GLU A 132 -21.24 -16.73 -3.05
C GLU A 132 -20.02 -17.55 -3.50
N GLU A 133 -20.12 -18.89 -3.44
CA GLU A 133 -19.01 -19.85 -3.56
C GLU A 133 -18.18 -19.69 -4.85
N ASN A 134 -18.80 -19.21 -5.92
CA ASN A 134 -18.11 -18.98 -7.20
C ASN A 134 -17.73 -17.51 -7.44
N THR A 135 -17.84 -16.64 -6.45
CA THR A 135 -17.50 -15.22 -6.62
C THR A 135 -16.04 -14.96 -6.29
N VAL A 136 -15.32 -14.39 -7.25
CA VAL A 136 -13.92 -13.97 -7.14
C VAL A 136 -13.84 -12.46 -7.18
N MET A 137 -13.21 -11.84 -6.19
CA MET A 137 -13.02 -10.41 -6.10
C MET A 137 -11.55 -10.06 -6.34
N PHE A 138 -11.28 -9.20 -7.30
CA PHE A 138 -9.96 -8.74 -7.71
C PHE A 138 -9.72 -7.29 -7.31
N GLU A 139 -8.52 -6.97 -6.85
CA GLU A 139 -8.09 -5.59 -6.58
C GLU A 139 -6.60 -5.43 -6.85
N THR A 140 -6.23 -4.40 -7.61
CA THR A 140 -4.83 -4.00 -7.83
C THR A 140 -4.61 -2.56 -7.39
N PHE A 141 -3.49 -2.30 -6.70
CA PHE A 141 -3.04 -0.96 -6.30
C PHE A 141 -4.15 -0.06 -5.72
N MET A 142 -4.98 -0.61 -4.81
CA MET A 142 -6.14 0.08 -4.20
C MET A 142 -7.22 0.49 -5.22
N GLY A 143 -7.42 -0.30 -6.27
CA GLY A 143 -8.40 -0.05 -7.33
C GLY A 143 -7.97 1.03 -8.31
N LYS A 144 -6.66 1.27 -8.45
CA LYS A 144 -6.14 2.32 -9.36
C LYS A 144 -5.97 1.87 -10.79
N SER A 145 -5.75 0.58 -11.05
CA SER A 145 -5.45 0.07 -12.38
C SER A 145 -6.01 -1.34 -12.60
N TYR A 146 -6.25 -1.69 -13.85
CA TYR A 146 -6.51 -3.05 -14.31
C TYR A 146 -5.18 -3.63 -14.83
N ALA A 147 -4.41 -4.26 -13.96
CA ALA A 147 -3.03 -4.67 -14.25
C ALA A 147 -2.54 -5.76 -13.30
N ASP A 148 -1.25 -6.11 -13.44
CA ASP A 148 -0.50 -6.99 -12.55
C ASP A 148 -1.08 -8.42 -12.47
N SER A 149 -0.52 -9.27 -11.65
CA SER A 149 -0.91 -10.69 -11.55
C SER A 149 -2.42 -10.94 -11.40
N PRO A 150 -3.18 -10.13 -10.65
CA PRO A 150 -4.65 -10.29 -10.61
C PRO A 150 -5.34 -10.18 -11.96
N LYS A 151 -4.86 -9.30 -12.89
CA LYS A 151 -5.38 -9.20 -14.27
C LYS A 151 -5.23 -10.53 -15.00
N TYR A 152 -4.03 -11.10 -15.00
CA TYR A 152 -3.71 -12.31 -15.75
C TYR A 152 -4.39 -13.56 -15.16
N ILE A 153 -4.57 -13.62 -13.84
CA ILE A 153 -5.37 -14.67 -13.19
C ILE A 153 -6.85 -14.56 -13.60
N TYR A 154 -7.40 -13.34 -13.62
CA TYR A 154 -8.78 -13.12 -14.07
C TYR A 154 -8.97 -13.53 -15.53
N GLU A 155 -8.10 -13.07 -16.43
CA GLU A 155 -8.17 -13.40 -17.86
C GLU A 155 -8.03 -14.91 -18.09
N TYR A 156 -7.14 -15.57 -17.34
CA TYR A 156 -7.00 -17.04 -17.40
C TYR A 156 -8.29 -17.76 -16.94
N LEU A 157 -8.86 -17.35 -15.80
CA LEU A 157 -10.11 -17.91 -15.29
C LEU A 157 -11.27 -17.69 -16.26
N ALA A 158 -11.44 -16.48 -16.78
CA ALA A 158 -12.52 -16.16 -17.71
C ALA A 158 -12.44 -16.94 -19.01
N LYS A 159 -11.22 -17.13 -19.53
CA LYS A 159 -10.96 -17.86 -20.79
C LYS A 159 -11.14 -19.38 -20.64
N ASN A 160 -10.61 -19.96 -19.55
CA ASN A 160 -10.54 -21.41 -19.41
C ASN A 160 -11.71 -22.02 -18.61
N TYR A 161 -12.45 -21.20 -17.85
CA TYR A 161 -13.62 -21.63 -17.06
C TYR A 161 -14.82 -20.72 -17.30
N PRO A 162 -15.28 -20.58 -18.56
CA PRO A 162 -16.38 -19.66 -18.90
C PRO A 162 -17.65 -20.01 -18.13
N GLY A 163 -18.28 -19.00 -17.53
CA GLY A 163 -19.54 -19.15 -16.78
C GLY A 163 -19.41 -19.83 -15.40
N LYS A 164 -18.22 -20.35 -15.02
CA LYS A 164 -18.03 -21.00 -13.70
C LYS A 164 -17.95 -19.98 -12.58
N TYR A 165 -17.32 -18.84 -12.80
CA TYR A 165 -17.06 -17.83 -11.78
C TYR A 165 -17.76 -16.51 -12.07
N LYS A 166 -18.17 -15.83 -11.00
CA LYS A 166 -18.64 -14.45 -11.02
C LYS A 166 -17.48 -13.53 -10.63
N PHE A 167 -17.09 -12.66 -11.52
CA PHE A 167 -15.95 -11.78 -11.33
C PHE A 167 -16.36 -10.38 -10.84
N ILE A 168 -15.69 -9.92 -9.79
CA ILE A 168 -15.89 -8.59 -9.21
C ILE A 168 -14.54 -7.87 -9.21
N TRP A 169 -14.42 -6.83 -10.02
CA TRP A 169 -13.24 -5.98 -10.07
C TRP A 169 -13.40 -4.71 -9.25
N VAL A 170 -12.44 -4.43 -8.39
CA VAL A 170 -12.37 -3.17 -7.64
C VAL A 170 -11.58 -2.17 -8.46
N LEU A 171 -12.28 -1.21 -9.08
CA LEU A 171 -11.67 -0.11 -9.84
C LEU A 171 -12.28 1.22 -9.41
N ASN A 172 -11.44 2.25 -9.29
CA ASN A 172 -11.89 3.58 -8.85
C ASN A 172 -12.53 4.38 -9.98
N ASP A 173 -12.14 4.12 -11.24
CA ASP A 173 -12.81 4.65 -12.41
C ASP A 173 -13.92 3.67 -12.87
N PRO A 174 -15.19 4.06 -12.81
CA PRO A 174 -16.28 3.20 -13.24
C PRO A 174 -16.42 3.11 -14.78
N LYS A 175 -15.65 3.88 -15.54
CA LYS A 175 -15.64 3.86 -17.01
C LYS A 175 -14.72 2.79 -17.60
N GLU A 176 -13.87 2.19 -16.77
CA GLU A 176 -13.04 1.07 -17.17
C GLU A 176 -13.88 -0.07 -17.75
N LYS A 177 -13.34 -0.76 -18.73
CA LYS A 177 -13.99 -1.91 -19.38
C LYS A 177 -13.15 -3.16 -19.14
N LEU A 178 -13.83 -4.20 -18.70
CA LEU A 178 -13.22 -5.52 -18.58
C LEU A 178 -13.28 -6.23 -19.95
N PRO A 179 -12.23 -7.00 -20.32
CA PRO A 179 -12.24 -7.75 -21.58
C PRO A 179 -13.20 -8.94 -21.58
N TYR A 180 -13.59 -9.45 -20.43
CA TYR A 180 -14.53 -10.53 -20.22
C TYR A 180 -15.65 -10.11 -19.27
N GLU A 181 -16.62 -11.01 -19.05
CA GLU A 181 -17.71 -10.80 -18.08
C GLU A 181 -17.15 -10.44 -16.69
N GLY A 182 -17.78 -9.46 -16.05
CA GLY A 182 -17.41 -9.02 -14.72
C GLY A 182 -18.14 -7.76 -14.30
N LYS A 183 -18.18 -7.52 -13.01
CA LYS A 183 -18.76 -6.32 -12.42
C LYS A 183 -17.69 -5.44 -11.79
N ILE A 184 -17.66 -4.18 -12.19
CA ILE A 184 -16.79 -3.18 -11.56
C ILE A 184 -17.48 -2.61 -10.31
N VAL A 185 -16.75 -2.55 -9.21
CA VAL A 185 -17.18 -1.90 -7.96
C VAL A 185 -16.13 -0.91 -7.50
N LYS A 186 -16.57 0.25 -7.03
CA LYS A 186 -15.66 1.26 -6.50
C LYS A 186 -15.30 0.98 -5.06
N ARG A 187 -14.02 1.16 -4.71
CA ARG A 187 -13.50 0.95 -3.36
C ARG A 187 -14.25 1.78 -2.31
N PHE A 188 -14.47 1.20 -1.13
CA PHE A 188 -15.18 1.80 0.01
C PHE A 188 -16.67 2.10 -0.22
N THR A 189 -17.27 1.68 -1.33
CA THR A 189 -18.71 1.77 -1.55
C THR A 189 -19.46 0.69 -0.75
N ARG A 190 -20.79 0.75 -0.80
CA ARG A 190 -21.66 -0.28 -0.19
C ARG A 190 -21.51 -1.63 -0.89
N GLU A 191 -21.37 -1.62 -2.21
CA GLU A 191 -21.14 -2.84 -3.01
C GLU A 191 -19.79 -3.47 -2.69
N TYR A 192 -18.73 -2.65 -2.59
CA TYR A 192 -17.42 -3.12 -2.13
C TYR A 192 -17.52 -3.85 -0.78
N ALA A 193 -18.19 -3.22 0.20
CA ALA A 193 -18.40 -3.82 1.51
C ALA A 193 -19.24 -5.11 1.45
N TYR A 194 -20.20 -5.19 0.52
CA TYR A 194 -21.01 -6.38 0.28
C TYR A 194 -20.14 -7.52 -0.23
N TYR A 195 -19.41 -7.30 -1.32
CA TYR A 195 -18.58 -8.35 -1.93
C TYR A 195 -17.42 -8.79 -1.04
N LEU A 196 -16.83 -7.90 -0.23
CA LEU A 196 -15.90 -8.33 0.81
C LEU A 196 -16.52 -9.33 1.81
N GLY A 197 -17.83 -9.24 2.06
CA GLY A 197 -18.52 -10.13 3.00
C GLY A 197 -18.98 -11.45 2.40
N VAL A 198 -19.18 -11.52 1.09
CA VAL A 198 -19.82 -12.68 0.45
C VAL A 198 -18.97 -13.40 -0.59
N SER A 199 -17.92 -12.79 -1.14
CA SER A 199 -17.04 -13.44 -2.12
C SER A 199 -16.29 -14.59 -1.49
N LYS A 200 -16.17 -15.69 -2.20
CA LYS A 200 -15.38 -16.86 -1.78
C LYS A 200 -13.89 -16.60 -1.91
N TYR A 201 -13.46 -15.98 -3.01
CA TYR A 201 -12.05 -15.78 -3.33
C TYR A 201 -11.71 -14.30 -3.42
N PHE A 202 -10.53 -13.95 -2.89
CA PHE A 202 -9.88 -12.65 -3.05
C PHE A 202 -8.54 -12.84 -3.76
N VAL A 203 -8.28 -12.03 -4.79
CA VAL A 203 -7.02 -11.98 -5.54
C VAL A 203 -6.52 -10.55 -5.53
N PHE A 204 -5.63 -10.24 -4.61
CA PHE A 204 -5.16 -8.88 -4.38
C PHE A 204 -3.63 -8.81 -4.43
N ASN A 205 -3.09 -7.66 -4.83
CA ASN A 205 -1.64 -7.46 -4.92
C ASN A 205 -1.09 -6.51 -3.85
N ILE A 206 -1.93 -6.06 -2.92
CA ILE A 206 -1.54 -5.16 -1.82
C ILE A 206 -2.34 -5.44 -0.56
N ARG A 207 -1.80 -5.02 0.56
CA ARG A 207 -2.43 -5.14 1.88
C ARG A 207 -3.79 -4.45 1.95
N GLN A 208 -4.77 -5.13 2.51
CA GLN A 208 -6.12 -4.62 2.69
C GLN A 208 -6.24 -3.61 3.86
N PRO A 209 -7.34 -2.83 3.94
CA PRO A 209 -7.55 -1.92 5.05
C PRO A 209 -7.53 -2.63 6.41
N LEU A 210 -6.97 -1.99 7.44
CA LEU A 210 -6.86 -2.54 8.80
C LEU A 210 -8.17 -3.00 9.44
N TRP A 211 -9.31 -2.59 8.92
CA TRP A 211 -10.62 -3.01 9.41
C TRP A 211 -11.14 -4.27 8.71
N PHE A 212 -10.54 -4.68 7.62
CA PHE A 212 -10.88 -5.92 6.92
C PHE A 212 -10.53 -7.15 7.79
N ARG A 213 -11.39 -8.13 7.76
CA ARG A 213 -11.20 -9.47 8.32
C ARG A 213 -11.95 -10.42 7.41
N LYS A 214 -11.24 -11.33 6.77
CA LYS A 214 -11.90 -12.40 6.02
C LYS A 214 -12.60 -13.37 6.97
N ARG A 215 -13.55 -14.11 6.45
CA ARG A 215 -14.12 -15.26 7.11
C ARG A 215 -13.20 -16.46 6.95
N GLU A 216 -13.32 -17.44 7.82
CA GLU A 216 -12.51 -18.66 7.78
C GLU A 216 -12.71 -19.41 6.45
N GLU A 217 -13.94 -19.43 5.94
CA GLU A 217 -14.30 -20.12 4.71
C GLU A 217 -13.91 -19.37 3.42
N GLN A 218 -13.53 -18.10 3.51
CA GLN A 218 -13.04 -17.31 2.36
C GLN A 218 -11.55 -17.61 2.10
N VAL A 219 -11.16 -17.58 0.85
CA VAL A 219 -9.78 -17.82 0.39
C VAL A 219 -9.15 -16.50 -0.05
N PHE A 220 -7.99 -16.17 0.49
CA PHE A 220 -7.26 -14.95 0.17
C PHE A 220 -5.93 -15.28 -0.48
N LEU A 221 -5.78 -14.93 -1.75
CA LEU A 221 -4.54 -14.95 -2.50
C LEU A 221 -3.93 -13.53 -2.53
N GLU A 222 -2.81 -13.35 -1.85
CA GLU A 222 -1.95 -12.17 -2.01
C GLU A 222 -0.95 -12.45 -3.13
N THR A 223 -1.04 -11.72 -4.23
CA THR A 223 -0.11 -11.91 -5.35
C THR A 223 1.20 -11.16 -5.15
N TRP A 224 1.21 -10.22 -4.21
CA TRP A 224 2.26 -9.22 -4.10
C TRP A 224 2.46 -8.50 -5.45
N HIS A 225 3.57 -7.76 -5.63
CA HIS A 225 3.73 -6.92 -6.82
C HIS A 225 5.19 -6.68 -7.24
N GLY A 226 6.13 -7.51 -6.82
CA GLY A 226 7.53 -7.43 -7.27
C GLY A 226 8.50 -8.25 -6.45
N THR A 227 9.58 -8.71 -7.09
CA THR A 227 10.73 -9.30 -6.44
C THR A 227 11.38 -8.27 -5.52
N PRO A 228 11.68 -8.61 -4.25
CA PRO A 228 12.18 -7.64 -3.29
C PRO A 228 13.64 -7.27 -3.56
N LEU A 229 13.89 -6.07 -4.07
CA LEU A 229 15.21 -5.46 -4.15
C LEU A 229 15.63 -4.84 -2.81
N LYS A 230 14.70 -4.09 -2.21
CA LYS A 230 14.89 -3.31 -0.97
C LYS A 230 14.40 -4.11 0.23
N ARG A 231 15.03 -3.90 1.39
CA ARG A 231 14.55 -4.49 2.63
C ARG A 231 13.10 -4.09 2.93
N LEU A 232 12.28 -5.08 3.27
CA LEU A 232 10.85 -4.91 3.46
C LEU A 232 10.44 -5.20 4.92
N ALA A 233 9.37 -4.57 5.35
CA ALA A 233 8.64 -4.83 6.59
C ALA A 233 9.52 -5.15 7.80
N PHE A 234 9.64 -6.43 8.21
CA PHE A 234 10.37 -6.85 9.41
C PHE A 234 11.88 -6.85 9.22
N ASP A 235 12.39 -6.96 8.00
CA ASP A 235 13.83 -6.93 7.68
C ASP A 235 14.39 -5.49 7.66
N GLN A 236 13.55 -4.47 7.82
CA GLN A 236 14.00 -3.09 8.02
C GLN A 236 14.40 -2.88 9.48
N GLU A 237 15.61 -2.41 9.73
CA GLU A 237 16.10 -2.08 11.09
C GLU A 237 15.30 -0.91 11.67
N GLU A 238 15.25 0.20 10.94
CA GLU A 238 14.43 1.37 11.28
C GLU A 238 13.44 1.68 10.18
N VAL A 239 12.20 1.98 10.56
CA VAL A 239 11.13 2.36 9.63
C VAL A 239 10.95 3.87 9.74
N THR A 240 11.80 4.63 9.04
CA THR A 240 11.86 6.11 9.13
C THR A 240 10.64 6.79 8.51
N ALA A 241 10.04 6.22 7.46
CA ALA A 241 8.94 6.82 6.70
C ALA A 241 7.54 6.29 7.09
N ALA A 242 7.41 5.45 8.13
CA ALA A 242 6.14 4.82 8.47
C ALA A 242 5.71 5.08 9.93
N SER A 243 4.42 4.82 10.19
CA SER A 243 3.85 4.89 11.53
C SER A 243 4.61 3.96 12.52
N PRO A 244 4.80 4.36 13.81
CA PRO A 244 5.38 3.49 14.84
C PRO A 244 4.67 2.13 14.99
N THR A 245 3.46 2.00 14.48
CA THR A 245 2.68 0.75 14.51
C THR A 245 2.76 -0.04 13.19
N TYR A 246 3.64 0.33 12.25
CA TYR A 246 3.72 -0.26 10.90
C TYR A 246 3.92 -1.77 10.93
N LYS A 247 4.95 -2.26 11.63
CA LYS A 247 5.25 -3.70 11.73
C LYS A 247 4.07 -4.48 12.35
N ALA A 248 3.46 -3.96 13.42
CA ALA A 248 2.29 -4.58 14.04
C ALA A 248 1.06 -4.59 13.13
N GLN A 249 0.86 -3.54 12.33
CA GLN A 249 -0.23 -3.49 11.35
C GLN A 249 0.02 -4.47 10.21
N PHE A 250 1.26 -4.57 9.75
CA PHE A 250 1.65 -5.50 8.70
C PHE A 250 1.43 -6.95 9.14
N TYR A 251 1.95 -7.32 10.32
CA TYR A 251 1.75 -8.64 10.91
C TYR A 251 0.27 -9.03 11.00
N ARG A 252 -0.57 -8.08 11.43
CA ARG A 252 -2.01 -8.31 11.50
C ARG A 252 -2.66 -8.52 10.13
N GLN A 253 -2.22 -7.80 9.10
CA GLN A 253 -2.82 -7.89 7.76
C GLN A 253 -2.41 -9.19 7.06
N LYS A 254 -1.16 -9.64 7.23
CA LYS A 254 -0.68 -10.91 6.65
C LYS A 254 -1.41 -12.14 7.20
N GLN A 255 -2.03 -12.04 8.36
CA GLN A 255 -2.85 -13.14 8.93
C GLN A 255 -4.11 -13.44 8.11
N GLU A 256 -4.48 -12.55 7.19
CA GLU A 256 -5.62 -12.76 6.30
C GLU A 256 -5.22 -13.53 5.02
N TRP A 257 -3.91 -13.71 4.74
CA TRP A 257 -3.42 -14.34 3.52
C TRP A 257 -3.35 -15.87 3.68
N ASP A 258 -4.11 -16.60 2.86
CA ASP A 258 -4.01 -18.06 2.81
C ASP A 258 -2.91 -18.51 1.87
N TYR A 259 -2.71 -17.74 0.77
CA TYR A 259 -1.69 -17.98 -0.23
C TYR A 259 -0.92 -16.69 -0.53
N LEU A 260 0.38 -16.83 -0.76
CA LEU A 260 1.27 -15.75 -1.21
C LEU A 260 2.10 -16.23 -2.41
N ILE A 261 2.08 -15.49 -3.52
CA ILE A 261 2.88 -15.82 -4.69
C ILE A 261 4.33 -15.38 -4.49
N ALA A 262 5.26 -16.27 -4.82
CA ALA A 262 6.68 -15.98 -4.95
C ALA A 262 7.13 -16.27 -6.40
N PRO A 263 7.79 -15.31 -7.08
CA PRO A 263 8.22 -15.48 -8.46
C PRO A 263 9.48 -16.33 -8.59
N ASN A 264 10.25 -16.50 -7.51
CA ASN A 264 11.50 -17.24 -7.47
C ASN A 264 11.85 -17.61 -6.02
N LYS A 265 12.85 -18.49 -5.87
CA LYS A 265 13.31 -18.97 -4.56
C LYS A 265 13.81 -17.85 -3.64
N PHE A 266 14.51 -16.88 -4.21
CA PHE A 266 14.99 -15.69 -3.50
C PHE A 266 13.84 -14.90 -2.85
N SER A 267 12.76 -14.64 -3.60
CA SER A 267 11.58 -13.96 -3.07
C SER A 267 10.87 -14.80 -2.00
N SER A 268 10.75 -16.11 -2.23
CA SER A 268 10.15 -17.05 -1.27
C SER A 268 10.84 -16.99 0.09
N ASP A 269 12.17 -17.04 0.11
CA ASP A 269 12.93 -17.00 1.35
C ASP A 269 12.83 -15.65 2.06
N ILE A 270 12.89 -14.56 1.31
CA ILE A 270 12.71 -13.20 1.86
C ILE A 270 11.31 -12.99 2.39
N PHE A 271 10.26 -13.43 1.70
CA PHE A 271 8.89 -13.26 2.18
C PHE A 271 8.60 -14.00 3.48
N LYS A 272 9.27 -15.14 3.73
CA LYS A 272 9.21 -15.85 5.02
C LYS A 272 9.75 -14.98 6.17
N SER A 273 10.87 -14.28 5.96
CA SER A 273 11.45 -13.39 6.97
C SER A 273 10.76 -12.03 7.03
N CYS A 274 10.74 -11.30 5.92
CA CYS A 274 10.29 -9.91 5.91
C CYS A 274 8.80 -9.74 6.21
N PHE A 275 7.96 -10.74 5.90
CA PHE A 275 6.53 -10.74 6.24
C PHE A 275 6.21 -11.63 7.43
N MET A 276 7.18 -12.37 7.95
CA MET A 276 6.93 -13.43 8.93
C MET A 276 5.83 -14.38 8.42
N TYR A 277 5.88 -14.73 7.12
CA TYR A 277 4.83 -15.50 6.48
C TYR A 277 5.05 -16.99 6.67
N ASP A 278 4.05 -17.65 7.21
CA ASP A 278 4.02 -19.06 7.59
C ASP A 278 2.87 -19.85 6.91
N GLY A 279 2.17 -19.20 5.95
CA GLY A 279 1.10 -19.81 5.17
C GLY A 279 1.60 -20.54 3.89
N ASN A 280 0.69 -20.76 2.94
CA ASN A 280 1.01 -21.45 1.69
C ASN A 280 1.73 -20.51 0.71
N MET A 281 3.05 -20.70 0.55
CA MET A 281 3.84 -20.03 -0.47
C MET A 281 3.64 -20.72 -1.81
N LEU A 282 3.19 -19.97 -2.81
CA LEU A 282 3.05 -20.46 -4.19
C LEU A 282 4.28 -20.06 -4.99
N GLU A 283 5.20 -20.99 -5.16
CA GLU A 283 6.43 -20.84 -5.94
C GLU A 283 6.13 -21.07 -7.43
N THR A 284 5.42 -20.15 -8.06
CA THR A 284 4.80 -20.33 -9.39
C THR A 284 5.35 -19.43 -10.48
N GLY A 285 6.17 -18.44 -10.17
CA GLY A 285 6.35 -17.29 -11.04
C GLY A 285 5.21 -16.27 -10.85
N TYR A 286 5.34 -15.08 -11.42
CA TYR A 286 4.28 -14.07 -11.42
C TYR A 286 3.37 -14.24 -12.64
N PRO A 287 2.05 -14.41 -12.48
CA PRO A 287 1.08 -14.47 -13.60
C PRO A 287 1.20 -13.31 -14.60
N ARG A 288 1.59 -12.11 -14.16
CA ARG A 288 1.80 -10.96 -15.06
C ARG A 288 2.92 -11.19 -16.08
N ASN A 289 3.92 -12.00 -15.74
CA ASN A 289 5.05 -12.27 -16.61
C ASN A 289 4.75 -13.33 -17.68
N ASP A 290 3.62 -14.04 -17.58
CA ASP A 290 3.19 -15.00 -18.60
C ASP A 290 3.11 -14.35 -20.00
N LEU A 291 2.70 -13.07 -20.07
CA LEU A 291 2.68 -12.29 -21.31
C LEU A 291 4.03 -12.26 -22.02
N LEU A 292 5.13 -12.20 -21.26
CA LEU A 292 6.50 -12.06 -21.78
C LEU A 292 7.03 -13.36 -22.41
N SER A 293 6.38 -14.49 -22.11
CA SER A 293 6.74 -15.83 -22.58
C SER A 293 5.79 -16.38 -23.65
N LEU A 294 4.74 -15.63 -24.04
CA LEU A 294 3.78 -16.08 -25.04
C LEU A 294 4.43 -16.28 -26.43
N PRO A 295 4.09 -17.36 -27.17
CA PRO A 295 4.61 -17.58 -28.51
C PRO A 295 4.31 -16.45 -29.51
N ASN A 296 3.20 -15.75 -29.34
CA ASN A 296 2.77 -14.64 -30.21
C ASN A 296 3.08 -13.25 -29.63
N ARG A 297 3.97 -13.16 -28.64
CA ARG A 297 4.32 -11.91 -27.96
C ARG A 297 4.76 -10.78 -28.89
N ASP A 298 5.46 -11.09 -29.96
CA ASP A 298 5.94 -10.10 -30.93
C ASP A 298 4.78 -9.47 -31.73
N ALA A 299 3.77 -10.25 -32.07
CA ALA A 299 2.55 -9.74 -32.69
C ALA A 299 1.77 -8.84 -31.71
N ILE A 300 1.69 -9.23 -30.45
CA ILE A 300 1.08 -8.41 -29.39
C ILE A 300 1.85 -7.09 -29.21
N ALA A 301 3.18 -7.15 -29.21
CA ALA A 301 4.03 -5.95 -29.11
C ALA A 301 3.78 -4.98 -30.28
N LEU A 302 3.66 -5.49 -31.50
CA LEU A 302 3.36 -4.69 -32.69
C LEU A 302 2.02 -3.96 -32.57
N GLU A 303 0.97 -4.66 -32.15
CA GLU A 303 -0.35 -4.07 -31.96
C GLU A 303 -0.37 -3.04 -30.82
N LEU A 304 0.36 -3.29 -29.73
CA LEU A 304 0.53 -2.33 -28.65
C LEU A 304 1.25 -1.06 -29.11
N LYS A 305 2.35 -1.18 -29.87
CA LYS A 305 3.05 0.00 -30.46
C LYS A 305 2.10 0.82 -31.33
N LYS A 306 1.32 0.18 -32.22
CA LYS A 306 0.30 0.86 -33.04
C LYS A 306 -0.74 1.59 -32.19
N LYS A 307 -1.32 0.90 -31.19
CA LYS A 307 -2.33 1.44 -30.27
C LYS A 307 -1.84 2.68 -29.51
N LEU A 308 -0.56 2.69 -29.15
CA LEU A 308 0.08 3.75 -28.38
C LEU A 308 0.69 4.86 -29.26
N GLY A 309 0.62 4.73 -30.59
CA GLY A 309 1.20 5.69 -31.52
C GLY A 309 2.72 5.72 -31.51
N ILE A 310 3.37 4.61 -31.11
CA ILE A 310 4.83 4.48 -31.07
C ILE A 310 5.34 4.10 -32.48
N PRO A 311 6.37 4.77 -33.03
CA PRO A 311 6.94 4.45 -34.33
C PRO A 311 7.37 2.98 -34.40
N LEU A 312 7.04 2.32 -35.53
CA LEU A 312 7.37 0.90 -35.74
C LEU A 312 8.77 0.68 -36.27
N ASP A 313 9.32 1.68 -36.90
CA ASP A 313 10.65 1.73 -37.49
C ASP A 313 11.77 2.09 -36.51
N LYS A 314 11.39 2.50 -35.28
CA LYS A 314 12.33 2.84 -34.21
C LYS A 314 12.34 1.83 -33.08
N LYS A 315 13.51 1.64 -32.50
CA LYS A 315 13.67 0.89 -31.24
C LYS A 315 13.19 1.73 -30.04
N THR A 316 12.83 1.07 -28.97
CA THR A 316 12.24 1.72 -27.82
C THR A 316 13.09 1.54 -26.56
N ILE A 317 13.32 2.64 -25.85
CA ILE A 317 14.03 2.68 -24.59
C ILE A 317 13.00 2.94 -23.49
N LEU A 318 12.80 1.99 -22.58
CA LEU A 318 12.03 2.23 -21.36
C LEU A 318 12.90 2.95 -20.34
N TYR A 319 12.47 4.10 -19.86
CA TYR A 319 13.04 4.76 -18.68
C TYR A 319 12.08 4.70 -17.50
N ALA A 320 12.42 3.88 -16.49
CA ALA A 320 11.57 3.58 -15.34
C ALA A 320 12.30 3.89 -14.00
N PRO A 321 12.51 5.18 -13.65
CA PRO A 321 13.24 5.57 -12.46
C PRO A 321 12.40 5.39 -11.19
N THR A 322 13.08 5.09 -10.07
CA THR A 322 12.48 5.07 -8.75
C THR A 322 12.21 6.49 -8.25
N TRP A 323 11.10 6.64 -7.57
CA TRP A 323 10.76 7.82 -6.80
C TRP A 323 11.76 8.06 -5.65
N ARG A 324 12.11 9.34 -5.38
CA ARG A 324 12.95 9.74 -4.26
C ARG A 324 12.08 10.31 -3.13
N ASP A 325 12.07 9.62 -1.99
CA ASP A 325 11.23 9.97 -0.83
C ASP A 325 11.65 11.31 -0.17
N ASP A 326 12.88 11.77 -0.39
CA ASP A 326 13.46 12.98 0.17
C ASP A 326 13.31 14.24 -0.72
N GLU A 327 12.82 14.10 -1.95
CA GLU A 327 12.55 15.24 -2.84
C GLU A 327 11.13 15.79 -2.64
N TYR A 328 10.83 16.33 -1.44
CA TYR A 328 9.51 16.80 -1.04
C TYR A 328 9.50 18.29 -0.64
N TYR A 329 8.63 19.09 -1.28
CA TYR A 329 8.51 20.54 -0.98
C TYR A 329 7.59 20.90 0.19
N GLY A 330 6.92 19.95 0.83
CA GLY A 330 5.80 20.24 1.73
C GLY A 330 4.47 20.47 1.00
N ASN A 331 3.35 20.43 1.74
CA ASN A 331 1.99 20.64 1.22
C ASN A 331 1.56 19.73 0.04
N GLY A 332 2.14 18.53 -0.07
CA GLY A 332 1.76 17.58 -1.11
C GLY A 332 2.35 17.87 -2.49
N LYS A 333 3.29 18.82 -2.61
CA LYS A 333 4.00 19.11 -3.86
C LYS A 333 5.41 18.52 -3.82
N TYR A 334 5.72 17.71 -4.81
CA TYR A 334 7.03 17.07 -4.99
C TYR A 334 7.84 17.81 -6.04
N LYS A 335 9.16 17.90 -5.83
CA LYS A 335 10.11 18.41 -6.81
C LYS A 335 10.59 17.22 -7.62
N PHE A 336 10.24 17.17 -8.89
CA PHE A 336 10.78 16.16 -9.79
C PHE A 336 11.43 16.84 -10.98
N LYS A 337 12.69 16.52 -11.21
CA LYS A 337 13.41 16.82 -12.44
C LYS A 337 14.00 15.51 -12.94
N LEU A 338 13.66 15.13 -14.19
CA LEU A 338 14.35 14.04 -14.84
C LEU A 338 15.85 14.31 -14.80
N LYS A 339 16.61 13.32 -14.34
CA LYS A 339 18.08 13.41 -14.30
C LYS A 339 18.67 12.99 -15.64
N LEU A 340 17.97 12.13 -16.36
CA LEU A 340 18.32 11.76 -17.72
C LEU A 340 17.96 12.92 -18.66
N ASP A 341 18.96 13.42 -19.39
CA ASP A 341 18.81 14.51 -20.35
C ASP A 341 18.19 14.00 -21.65
N LEU A 342 16.89 14.27 -21.83
CA LEU A 342 16.13 13.80 -22.98
C LEU A 342 16.51 14.56 -24.27
N ASP A 343 16.93 15.82 -24.19
CA ASP A 343 17.38 16.61 -25.35
C ASP A 343 18.66 16.02 -25.91
N LEU A 344 19.63 15.73 -25.04
CA LEU A 344 20.87 15.10 -25.41
C LEU A 344 20.65 13.69 -26.00
N LEU A 345 19.76 12.91 -25.38
CA LEU A 345 19.35 11.59 -25.90
C LEU A 345 18.74 11.71 -27.30
N LYS A 346 17.81 12.66 -27.52
CA LYS A 346 17.19 12.91 -28.83
C LYS A 346 18.24 13.27 -29.86
N GLN A 347 19.18 14.18 -29.52
CA GLN A 347 20.25 14.58 -30.42
C GLN A 347 21.14 13.41 -30.83
N GLN A 348 21.43 12.48 -29.93
CA GLN A 348 22.42 11.43 -30.14
C GLN A 348 21.85 10.10 -30.60
N LEU A 349 20.58 9.82 -30.33
CA LEU A 349 19.93 8.53 -30.56
C LEU A 349 18.57 8.64 -31.25
N GLY A 350 18.06 9.85 -31.51
CA GLY A 350 16.69 10.09 -31.98
C GLY A 350 16.38 9.55 -33.36
N ASP A 351 17.40 9.28 -34.18
CA ASP A 351 17.21 8.66 -35.50
C ASP A 351 16.80 7.18 -35.42
N GLU A 352 17.32 6.45 -34.40
CA GLU A 352 17.10 5.02 -34.23
C GLU A 352 16.14 4.68 -33.09
N TYR A 353 16.00 5.56 -32.08
CA TYR A 353 15.31 5.26 -30.83
C TYR A 353 14.25 6.31 -30.50
N VAL A 354 13.26 5.85 -29.69
CA VAL A 354 12.32 6.67 -28.93
C VAL A 354 12.32 6.23 -27.48
N VAL A 355 11.95 7.14 -26.56
CA VAL A 355 11.96 6.89 -25.11
C VAL A 355 10.54 6.74 -24.59
N LEU A 356 10.28 5.68 -23.84
CA LEU A 356 9.04 5.42 -23.11
C LEU A 356 9.27 5.80 -21.64
N LEU A 357 8.61 6.84 -21.17
CA LEU A 357 8.75 7.33 -19.79
C LEU A 357 7.72 6.65 -18.90
N ARG A 358 8.20 5.91 -17.89
CA ARG A 358 7.38 5.26 -16.88
C ARG A 358 7.78 5.72 -15.49
N THR A 359 7.32 6.88 -15.09
CA THR A 359 7.62 7.47 -13.78
C THR A 359 6.50 7.19 -12.77
N HIS A 360 6.75 7.52 -11.51
CA HIS A 360 5.75 7.34 -10.47
C HIS A 360 4.52 8.26 -10.72
N HIS A 361 3.32 7.75 -10.47
CA HIS A 361 2.06 8.45 -10.77
C HIS A 361 1.89 9.83 -10.09
N TYR A 362 2.64 10.13 -9.02
CA TYR A 362 2.63 11.47 -8.39
C TYR A 362 3.29 12.55 -9.24
N ILE A 363 4.16 12.15 -10.16
CA ILE A 363 4.92 13.08 -11.00
C ILE A 363 4.56 12.97 -12.48
N ALA A 364 3.68 12.02 -12.83
CA ALA A 364 3.24 11.82 -14.21
C ALA A 364 2.68 13.10 -14.87
N ASP A 365 1.99 13.93 -14.10
CA ASP A 365 1.41 15.21 -14.55
C ASP A 365 2.43 16.37 -14.56
N ALA A 366 3.59 16.19 -13.91
CA ALA A 366 4.64 17.21 -13.82
C ALA A 366 5.78 17.00 -14.84
N LEU A 367 5.72 15.91 -15.62
CA LEU A 367 6.68 15.65 -16.67
C LEU A 367 6.43 16.60 -17.85
N ASP A 368 7.39 17.49 -18.08
CA ASP A 368 7.40 18.35 -19.26
C ASP A 368 8.21 17.66 -20.38
N VAL A 369 7.51 17.31 -21.44
CA VAL A 369 8.08 16.73 -22.68
C VAL A 369 7.84 17.65 -23.89
N THR A 370 7.58 18.92 -23.64
CA THR A 370 7.34 19.94 -24.67
C THR A 370 8.54 20.00 -25.63
N GLY A 371 8.28 19.86 -26.94
CA GLY A 371 9.30 19.80 -27.97
C GLY A 371 9.95 18.42 -28.19
N LEU A 372 9.52 17.42 -27.40
CA LEU A 372 10.02 16.04 -27.47
C LEU A 372 8.91 15.02 -27.77
N GLU A 373 7.73 15.46 -28.22
CA GLU A 373 6.51 14.64 -28.36
C GLU A 373 6.68 13.46 -29.34
N GLU A 374 7.55 13.62 -30.36
CA GLU A 374 7.86 12.54 -31.32
C GLU A 374 8.99 11.62 -30.85
N PHE A 375 9.66 11.95 -29.73
CA PHE A 375 10.78 11.19 -29.17
C PHE A 375 10.50 10.57 -27.81
N ALA A 376 9.79 11.28 -26.92
CA ALA A 376 9.52 10.86 -25.55
C ALA A 376 8.02 10.68 -25.29
N TYR A 377 7.60 9.43 -25.08
CA TYR A 377 6.21 9.04 -24.86
C TYR A 377 5.96 8.85 -23.37
N ASN A 378 5.10 9.71 -22.78
CA ASN A 378 4.75 9.61 -21.36
C ASN A 378 3.71 8.52 -21.11
N LEU A 379 4.15 7.33 -20.73
CA LEU A 379 3.32 6.18 -20.37
C LEU A 379 3.16 5.99 -18.85
N SER A 380 3.43 7.03 -18.04
CA SER A 380 3.34 6.95 -16.58
C SER A 380 1.92 6.66 -16.05
N LYS A 381 0.90 6.93 -16.85
CA LYS A 381 -0.52 6.61 -16.55
C LYS A 381 -1.04 5.35 -17.23
N TYR A 382 -0.24 4.68 -18.02
CA TYR A 382 -0.63 3.41 -18.63
C TYR A 382 -0.77 2.35 -17.54
N ASP A 383 -1.80 1.53 -17.58
CA ASP A 383 -2.13 0.64 -16.47
C ASP A 383 -1.10 -0.47 -16.27
N ASP A 384 -0.81 -1.20 -17.34
CA ASP A 384 -0.03 -2.43 -17.26
C ASP A 384 1.43 -2.24 -17.70
N ILE A 385 2.35 -2.27 -16.75
CA ILE A 385 3.78 -2.12 -17.01
C ILE A 385 4.34 -3.31 -17.79
N THR A 386 3.75 -4.51 -17.68
CA THR A 386 4.24 -5.69 -18.43
C THR A 386 4.04 -5.52 -19.93
N GLU A 387 2.97 -4.86 -20.36
CA GLU A 387 2.75 -4.49 -21.75
C GLU A 387 3.81 -3.49 -22.23
N ILE A 388 4.27 -2.57 -21.35
CA ILE A 388 5.37 -1.64 -21.68
C ILE A 388 6.71 -2.39 -21.78
N TYR A 389 6.97 -3.37 -20.90
CA TYR A 389 8.17 -4.21 -21.04
C TYR A 389 8.21 -4.90 -22.41
N LEU A 390 7.09 -5.47 -22.81
CA LEU A 390 6.98 -6.22 -24.05
C LEU A 390 7.40 -5.39 -25.29
N ILE A 391 7.01 -4.10 -25.32
CA ILE A 391 7.32 -3.19 -26.42
C ILE A 391 8.68 -2.49 -26.29
N SER A 392 9.44 -2.71 -25.22
CA SER A 392 10.71 -2.02 -24.93
C SER A 392 11.90 -2.87 -25.33
N ASP A 393 12.84 -2.31 -26.13
CA ASP A 393 14.03 -3.00 -26.60
C ASP A 393 15.20 -2.89 -25.58
N ILE A 394 15.23 -1.79 -24.81
CA ILE A 394 16.21 -1.52 -23.75
C ILE A 394 15.46 -1.02 -22.51
N CYS A 395 15.92 -1.39 -21.31
CA CYS A 395 15.42 -0.83 -20.06
C CYS A 395 16.49 -0.02 -19.34
N ILE A 396 16.20 1.23 -19.04
CA ILE A 396 16.97 2.09 -18.14
C ILE A 396 16.19 2.24 -16.85
N THR A 397 16.76 1.81 -15.75
CA THR A 397 16.15 1.93 -14.43
C THR A 397 17.21 2.24 -13.36
N ASP A 398 16.84 2.19 -12.10
CA ASP A 398 17.75 2.43 -10.98
C ASP A 398 17.48 1.44 -9.84
N TYR A 399 16.85 1.85 -8.76
CA TYR A 399 16.53 1.04 -7.56
C TYR A 399 15.10 0.47 -7.60
N SER A 400 14.57 0.27 -8.78
CA SER A 400 13.23 -0.28 -8.99
C SER A 400 13.27 -1.79 -9.22
N SER A 401 12.32 -2.54 -8.69
CA SER A 401 12.18 -3.98 -8.94
C SER A 401 11.75 -4.34 -10.37
N VAL A 402 11.50 -3.36 -11.23
CA VAL A 402 11.07 -3.59 -12.63
C VAL A 402 12.06 -4.44 -13.43
N PHE A 403 13.35 -4.35 -13.12
CA PHE A 403 14.37 -5.08 -13.88
C PHE A 403 14.31 -6.60 -13.66
N PHE A 404 13.79 -7.08 -12.54
CA PHE A 404 13.57 -8.51 -12.33
C PHE A 404 12.55 -9.07 -13.32
N ASP A 405 11.44 -8.36 -13.53
CA ASP A 405 10.42 -8.76 -14.49
C ASP A 405 10.92 -8.59 -15.94
N TYR A 406 11.58 -7.46 -16.23
CA TYR A 406 12.11 -7.17 -17.55
C TYR A 406 13.16 -8.19 -18.01
N ALA A 407 13.91 -8.77 -17.08
CA ALA A 407 14.91 -9.79 -17.34
C ALA A 407 14.35 -11.04 -18.06
N ASN A 408 13.05 -11.32 -17.94
CA ASN A 408 12.40 -12.40 -18.67
C ASN A 408 12.51 -12.25 -20.21
N LEU A 409 12.69 -11.05 -20.70
CA LEU A 409 12.84 -10.77 -22.12
C LEU A 409 14.28 -10.99 -22.65
N LYS A 410 15.26 -11.15 -21.76
CA LYS A 410 16.69 -11.25 -22.08
C LYS A 410 17.18 -10.09 -22.96
N ARG A 411 16.66 -8.89 -22.73
CA ARG A 411 17.01 -7.66 -23.42
C ARG A 411 17.95 -6.80 -22.57
N PRO A 412 18.76 -5.89 -23.19
CA PRO A 412 19.73 -5.06 -22.46
C PRO A 412 19.10 -4.21 -21.37
N MET A 413 19.81 -4.09 -20.23
CA MET A 413 19.45 -3.22 -19.11
C MET A 413 20.61 -2.33 -18.72
N LEU A 414 20.30 -1.07 -18.40
CA LEU A 414 21.24 -0.08 -17.86
C LEU A 414 20.70 0.41 -16.51
N PHE A 415 21.60 0.56 -15.54
CA PHE A 415 21.22 1.01 -14.18
C PHE A 415 21.75 2.42 -13.96
N TYR A 416 20.87 3.42 -14.15
CA TYR A 416 21.18 4.83 -14.03
C TYR A 416 21.15 5.28 -12.55
N THR A 417 22.29 5.14 -11.89
CA THR A 417 22.42 5.21 -10.41
C THR A 417 23.24 6.40 -9.96
N TYR A 418 22.94 7.60 -10.45
CA TYR A 418 23.64 8.87 -10.17
C TYR A 418 23.76 9.24 -8.68
N ASP A 419 23.03 8.56 -7.79
CA ASP A 419 22.99 8.80 -6.34
C ASP A 419 23.12 7.52 -5.52
N LEU A 420 23.86 6.50 -6.00
CA LEU A 420 23.94 5.15 -5.42
C LEU A 420 24.31 5.16 -3.94
N ASP A 421 25.37 5.87 -3.57
CA ASP A 421 25.87 5.90 -2.18
C ASP A 421 24.81 6.45 -1.22
N LYS A 422 24.19 7.56 -1.60
CA LYS A 422 23.10 8.15 -0.81
C LYS A 422 21.93 7.19 -0.66
N TYR A 423 21.56 6.48 -1.74
CA TYR A 423 20.40 5.61 -1.74
C TYR A 423 20.65 4.34 -0.93
N ARG A 424 21.82 3.72 -1.05
CA ARG A 424 22.22 2.51 -0.32
C ARG A 424 22.32 2.75 1.18
N ASP A 425 23.02 3.81 1.58
CA ASP A 425 23.48 4.00 2.96
C ASP A 425 22.47 4.76 3.84
N VAL A 426 21.60 5.59 3.24
CA VAL A 426 20.70 6.49 4.00
C VAL A 426 19.22 6.06 3.93
N LEU A 427 18.75 5.55 2.78
CA LEU A 427 17.33 5.36 2.57
C LEU A 427 16.83 3.94 2.86
N ARG A 428 17.42 2.90 2.26
CA ARG A 428 17.02 1.51 2.45
C ARG A 428 18.12 0.55 2.04
N GLY A 429 18.45 -0.45 2.87
CA GLY A 429 19.34 -1.53 2.48
C GLY A 429 18.77 -2.38 1.34
N PHE A 430 19.64 -3.01 0.54
CA PHE A 430 19.28 -3.94 -0.52
C PHE A 430 19.45 -5.38 -0.07
N TYR A 431 18.77 -6.32 -0.76
CA TYR A 431 18.94 -7.76 -0.59
C TYR A 431 19.97 -8.36 -1.54
N ILE A 432 20.39 -7.62 -2.56
CA ILE A 432 21.43 -7.98 -3.53
C ILE A 432 22.51 -6.92 -3.57
N ASP A 433 23.69 -7.29 -4.02
CA ASP A 433 24.78 -6.35 -4.30
C ASP A 433 24.57 -5.77 -5.72
N MET A 434 24.29 -4.45 -5.76
CA MET A 434 24.07 -3.76 -7.02
C MET A 434 25.31 -3.68 -7.94
N GLU A 435 26.52 -3.76 -7.39
CA GLU A 435 27.76 -3.63 -8.15
C GLU A 435 28.14 -4.96 -8.83
N THR A 436 27.85 -6.08 -8.18
CA THR A 436 28.32 -7.40 -8.61
C THR A 436 27.24 -8.30 -9.16
N GLU A 437 25.97 -8.11 -8.79
CA GLU A 437 24.89 -9.05 -9.12
C GLU A 437 23.96 -8.57 -10.25
N LEU A 438 24.04 -7.30 -10.69
CA LEU A 438 23.14 -6.79 -11.73
C LEU A 438 23.51 -7.30 -13.13
N PRO A 439 22.51 -7.54 -14.02
CA PRO A 439 22.71 -8.08 -15.37
C PRO A 439 23.07 -7.01 -16.40
N GLY A 440 23.56 -5.87 -15.98
CA GLY A 440 23.98 -4.74 -16.82
C GLY A 440 24.80 -3.73 -16.04
N PRO A 441 25.37 -2.71 -16.70
CA PRO A 441 26.25 -1.75 -16.08
C PRO A 441 25.53 -0.75 -15.19
N LEU A 442 26.20 -0.31 -14.13
CA LEU A 442 25.90 0.94 -13.43
C LEU A 442 26.40 2.10 -14.31
N VAL A 443 25.58 3.09 -14.52
CA VAL A 443 25.91 4.33 -15.26
C VAL A 443 25.43 5.53 -14.44
N TYR A 444 26.20 6.62 -14.52
CA TYR A 444 26.02 7.76 -13.61
C TYR A 444 25.67 9.05 -14.33
N THR A 445 25.95 9.14 -15.65
CA THR A 445 25.66 10.30 -16.49
C THR A 445 24.84 9.92 -17.73
N THR A 446 24.22 10.92 -18.36
CA THR A 446 23.49 10.71 -19.62
C THR A 446 24.41 10.30 -20.75
N GLU A 447 25.63 10.84 -20.77
CA GLU A 447 26.67 10.52 -21.75
C GLU A 447 27.09 9.05 -21.66
N GLU A 448 27.26 8.51 -20.46
CA GLU A 448 27.53 7.08 -20.25
C GLU A 448 26.39 6.22 -20.74
N VAL A 449 25.12 6.61 -20.48
CA VAL A 449 23.93 5.91 -21.03
C VAL A 449 24.00 5.86 -22.55
N ILE A 450 24.28 6.98 -23.20
CA ILE A 450 24.39 7.09 -24.66
C ILE A 450 25.52 6.21 -25.20
N ASP A 451 26.67 6.25 -24.57
CA ASP A 451 27.84 5.43 -24.96
C ASP A 451 27.48 3.94 -24.91
N LYS A 452 26.88 3.47 -23.80
CA LYS A 452 26.48 2.07 -23.65
C LYS A 452 25.43 1.65 -24.68
N ILE A 453 24.48 2.51 -25.02
CA ILE A 453 23.47 2.22 -26.05
C ILE A 453 24.10 2.15 -27.43
N LYS A 454 25.03 3.02 -27.78
CA LYS A 454 25.77 2.97 -29.06
C LYS A 454 26.64 1.71 -29.18
N ASN A 455 27.07 1.13 -28.06
CA ASN A 455 27.95 -0.03 -28.02
C ASN A 455 27.26 -1.31 -27.50
N LEU A 456 25.94 -1.49 -27.74
CA LEU A 456 25.14 -2.60 -27.22
C LEU A 456 25.71 -3.99 -27.50
N ASN A 457 26.30 -4.23 -28.67
CA ASN A 457 26.85 -5.54 -29.00
C ASN A 457 28.01 -5.92 -28.06
N SER A 458 28.92 -4.99 -27.80
CA SER A 458 30.02 -5.18 -26.85
C SER A 458 29.48 -5.34 -25.42
N LEU A 459 28.51 -4.52 -25.07
CA LEU A 459 27.86 -4.58 -23.74
C LEU A 459 27.18 -5.94 -23.48
N ASN A 460 26.45 -6.45 -24.47
CA ASN A 460 25.79 -7.76 -24.35
C ASN A 460 26.81 -8.90 -24.16
N GLN A 461 27.95 -8.84 -24.86
CA GLN A 461 29.03 -9.83 -24.69
C GLN A 461 29.66 -9.73 -23.29
N GLU A 462 29.95 -8.52 -22.82
CA GLU A 462 30.54 -8.26 -21.49
C GLU A 462 29.64 -8.80 -20.38
N TYR A 463 28.31 -8.59 -20.46
CA TYR A 463 27.38 -8.95 -19.41
C TYR A 463 26.70 -10.30 -19.60
N GLN A 464 26.96 -11.04 -20.69
CA GLN A 464 26.27 -12.29 -21.04
C GLN A 464 26.22 -13.29 -19.87
N GLN A 465 27.37 -13.64 -19.32
CA GLN A 465 27.46 -14.62 -18.23
C GLN A 465 26.72 -14.17 -16.97
N ARG A 466 26.86 -12.88 -16.61
CA ARG A 466 26.18 -12.31 -15.44
C ARG A 466 24.66 -12.27 -15.67
N TYR A 467 24.23 -11.97 -16.87
CA TYR A 467 22.82 -11.97 -17.24
C TYR A 467 22.22 -13.38 -17.17
N GLU A 468 22.92 -14.40 -17.64
CA GLU A 468 22.49 -15.80 -17.57
C GLU A 468 22.34 -16.26 -16.11
N GLN A 469 23.32 -15.94 -15.25
CA GLN A 469 23.25 -16.23 -13.82
C GLN A 469 22.07 -15.52 -13.14
N PHE A 470 21.84 -14.25 -13.51
CA PHE A 470 20.71 -13.47 -13.01
C PHE A 470 19.39 -14.08 -13.46
N TYR A 471 19.27 -14.43 -14.74
CA TYR A 471 18.07 -15.06 -15.30
C TYR A 471 17.75 -16.38 -14.60
N GLU A 472 18.72 -17.25 -14.42
CA GLU A 472 18.54 -18.53 -13.73
C GLU A 472 18.08 -18.34 -12.29
N ARG A 473 18.64 -17.39 -11.59
CA ARG A 473 18.29 -17.11 -10.19
C ARG A 473 16.91 -16.49 -10.01
N PHE A 474 16.48 -15.63 -10.92
CA PHE A 474 15.30 -14.81 -10.71
C PHE A 474 14.14 -15.07 -11.68
N CYS A 475 14.38 -15.67 -12.83
CA CYS A 475 13.40 -15.84 -13.90
C CYS A 475 13.12 -17.30 -14.27
N SER A 476 13.83 -18.28 -13.69
CA SER A 476 13.75 -19.70 -14.11
C SER A 476 12.37 -20.34 -13.92
N TRP A 477 11.50 -19.77 -13.09
CA TRP A 477 10.13 -20.24 -12.91
C TRP A 477 9.11 -19.57 -13.85
N GLU A 478 9.54 -18.58 -14.64
CA GLU A 478 8.70 -17.75 -15.50
C GLU A 478 8.62 -18.36 -16.92
N ASP A 479 7.80 -19.38 -17.08
CA ASP A 479 7.67 -20.16 -18.33
C ASP A 479 6.37 -19.87 -19.12
N GLY A 480 5.62 -18.84 -18.71
CA GLY A 480 4.33 -18.49 -19.31
C GLY A 480 3.13 -19.25 -18.80
N ASN A 481 3.28 -20.03 -17.70
CA ASN A 481 2.22 -20.85 -17.12
C ASN A 481 1.95 -20.53 -15.64
N ALA A 482 2.42 -19.40 -15.14
CA ALA A 482 2.23 -19.04 -13.73
C ALA A 482 0.75 -18.85 -13.36
N ALA A 483 -0.05 -18.23 -14.22
CA ALA A 483 -1.49 -18.08 -14.00
C ALA A 483 -2.20 -19.44 -13.89
N MET A 484 -1.84 -20.39 -14.76
CA MET A 484 -2.36 -21.77 -14.72
C MET A 484 -2.06 -22.42 -13.37
N ARG A 485 -0.78 -22.45 -12.95
CA ARG A 485 -0.34 -23.06 -11.68
C ARG A 485 -1.03 -22.44 -10.47
N VAL A 486 -1.18 -21.12 -10.45
CA VAL A 486 -1.92 -20.42 -9.38
C VAL A 486 -3.38 -20.83 -9.35
N VAL A 487 -4.04 -20.90 -10.52
CA VAL A 487 -5.45 -21.26 -10.61
C VAL A 487 -5.68 -22.70 -10.16
N GLU A 488 -4.85 -23.64 -10.56
CA GLU A 488 -4.92 -25.05 -10.13
C GLU A 488 -4.70 -25.21 -8.62
N ALA A 489 -3.83 -24.39 -8.01
CA ALA A 489 -3.56 -24.45 -6.58
C ALA A 489 -4.69 -23.85 -5.72
N VAL A 490 -5.35 -22.78 -6.18
CA VAL A 490 -6.26 -21.97 -5.36
C VAL A 490 -7.73 -22.19 -5.65
N PHE A 491 -8.11 -22.39 -6.92
CA PHE A 491 -9.51 -22.42 -7.37
C PHE A 491 -9.97 -23.86 -7.61
N LYS A 492 -10.47 -24.47 -6.56
CA LYS A 492 -10.95 -25.86 -6.56
C LYS A 492 -12.44 -25.95 -6.84
#